data_ddee9613d1618cdc062c6eb0ae63116e
#
_entry.id   ddee9613d1618cdc062c6eb0ae63116e
#
_cell.length_a   1.000
_cell.length_b   1.000
_cell.length_c   1.000
_cell.angle_alpha   90.00
_cell.angle_beta   90.00
_cell.angle_gamma   90.00
#
_symmetry.space_group_name_H-M   'P 1'
#
loop_
_entity.id
_entity.type
_entity.pdbx_description
1 polymer ?
#
loop_
_entity_poly.entity_id
_entity_poly.type
_entity_poly.pdbx_seq_one_letter_code
_entity_poly.pdbx_strand_id
1 'polypeptide(L)'
;MAWRSLLIAVLAAPIAVVGYQARPPVVRSQLAWVDRTGKRLSVLGGVADYGNIELSPDRKHLAVAVQDEPGVHGLWVYDISNGRRTMVTANAADQNWLIWSPDGRRVVFNSARNGGLDLYQASASSSGSRAEETLLVDRLAKWPVSWSPDGRVVLYVTSGERTGNDIWVLPLSGDRKPYPFLQTAAAENWAAFSPDGHLVAYSSTESGEADVYVTTFPRTSLKWVVSTRGGSQARWRRDGKELYYLGLDRNLMAVPVIRLGSDPEFGVAEPLFQVRLPYGQYHAYDAAADGQRFLINTLVGAPGAPVVAAH
;
A
#
# COMPACT_ATOMS: atom_id res chain seq x y z
N MET A 1 52.49 4.45 -63.50
CA MET A 1 51.54 5.46 -62.96
C MET A 1 50.76 4.85 -61.79
N ALA A 2 51.15 5.15 -60.59
CA ALA A 2 50.54 4.61 -59.35
C ALA A 2 49.70 5.70 -58.66
N TRP A 3 48.42 5.45 -58.54
CA TRP A 3 47.53 6.33 -57.79
C TRP A 3 47.49 5.90 -56.30
N ARG A 4 47.92 6.77 -55.42
CA ARG A 4 47.79 6.62 -53.97
C ARG A 4 46.45 7.15 -53.53
N SER A 5 45.61 6.28 -53.04
CA SER A 5 44.34 6.67 -52.35
C SER A 5 44.65 7.11 -50.93
N LEU A 6 44.28 8.34 -50.60
CA LEU A 6 44.36 8.91 -49.27
C LEU A 6 43.10 8.50 -48.49
N LEU A 7 43.24 7.65 -47.47
CA LEU A 7 42.17 7.34 -46.55
C LEU A 7 42.15 8.43 -45.43
N ILE A 8 41.12 9.26 -45.45
CA ILE A 8 40.84 10.18 -44.34
C ILE A 8 40.06 9.42 -43.27
N ALA A 9 40.71 9.14 -42.13
CA ALA A 9 40.04 8.60 -40.97
C ALA A 9 39.33 9.73 -40.21
N VAL A 10 37.99 9.72 -40.25
CA VAL A 10 37.18 10.60 -39.44
C VAL A 10 37.05 9.98 -38.04
N LEU A 11 37.77 10.52 -37.08
CA LEU A 11 37.60 10.21 -35.64
C LEU A 11 36.30 10.81 -35.15
N ALA A 12 35.25 9.99 -35.03
CA ALA A 12 34.02 10.38 -34.32
C ALA A 12 34.31 10.34 -32.83
N ALA A 13 34.38 11.50 -32.21
CA ALA A 13 34.39 11.61 -30.73
C ALA A 13 33.00 11.18 -30.17
N PRO A 14 32.94 10.39 -29.10
CA PRO A 14 31.66 10.04 -28.51
C PRO A 14 31.06 11.30 -27.83
N ILE A 15 29.90 11.70 -28.32
CA ILE A 15 29.07 12.70 -27.63
C ILE A 15 28.54 12.00 -26.37
N ALA A 16 29.11 12.36 -25.20
CA ALA A 16 28.52 11.98 -23.93
C ALA A 16 27.18 12.70 -23.79
N VAL A 17 26.09 11.99 -24.05
CA VAL A 17 24.76 12.43 -23.68
C VAL A 17 24.68 12.35 -22.16
N VAL A 18 24.91 13.46 -21.48
CA VAL A 18 24.60 13.62 -20.07
C VAL A 18 23.08 13.59 -19.97
N GLY A 19 22.54 12.41 -19.75
CA GLY A 19 21.12 12.23 -19.45
C GLY A 19 20.78 12.99 -18.17
N TYR A 20 20.19 14.16 -18.29
CA TYR A 20 19.56 14.86 -17.18
C TYR A 20 18.39 14.02 -16.73
N GLN A 21 18.61 13.14 -15.74
CA GLN A 21 17.51 12.48 -15.06
C GLN A 21 16.79 13.56 -14.24
N ALA A 22 15.70 14.08 -14.80
CA ALA A 22 14.80 14.96 -14.06
C ALA A 22 14.38 14.18 -12.80
N ARG A 23 14.71 14.72 -11.61
CA ARG A 23 14.21 14.17 -10.35
C ARG A 23 12.70 14.15 -10.43
N PRO A 24 12.04 13.05 -10.08
CA PRO A 24 10.59 13.01 -10.06
C PRO A 24 10.10 14.19 -9.19
N PRO A 25 9.05 14.90 -9.63
CA PRO A 25 8.52 16.01 -8.86
C PRO A 25 8.13 15.52 -7.46
N VAL A 26 8.54 16.25 -6.43
CA VAL A 26 8.13 15.97 -5.05
C VAL A 26 6.62 16.07 -4.99
N VAL A 27 5.96 14.96 -4.70
CA VAL A 27 4.51 14.91 -4.57
C VAL A 27 4.14 15.52 -3.23
N ARG A 28 3.48 16.69 -3.26
CA ARG A 28 2.99 17.33 -2.04
C ARG A 28 1.59 16.86 -1.72
N SER A 29 1.44 16.17 -0.63
CA SER A 29 0.15 15.70 -0.14
C SER A 29 -0.06 16.11 1.32
N GLN A 30 -1.27 15.89 1.82
CA GLN A 30 -1.67 16.19 3.18
C GLN A 30 -2.61 15.10 3.69
N LEU A 31 -2.44 14.71 4.94
CA LEU A 31 -3.34 13.80 5.62
C LEU A 31 -4.56 14.58 6.11
N ALA A 32 -5.73 14.23 5.62
CA ALA A 32 -6.98 14.91 5.96
C ALA A 32 -8.03 13.91 6.45
N TRP A 33 -8.69 14.24 7.57
CA TRP A 33 -9.91 13.60 7.97
C TRP A 33 -11.07 14.18 7.17
N VAL A 34 -11.88 13.32 6.57
CA VAL A 34 -13.10 13.69 5.85
C VAL A 34 -14.27 12.86 6.37
N ASP A 35 -15.49 13.39 6.27
CA ASP A 35 -16.72 12.65 6.54
C ASP A 35 -17.17 11.81 5.33
N ARG A 36 -18.30 11.11 5.45
CA ARG A 36 -18.85 10.26 4.37
C ARG A 36 -19.26 11.03 3.11
N THR A 37 -19.34 12.35 3.17
CA THR A 37 -19.65 13.22 2.01
C THR A 37 -18.37 13.76 1.33
N GLY A 38 -17.18 13.45 1.89
CA GLY A 38 -15.91 14.00 1.43
C GLY A 38 -15.60 15.39 1.99
N LYS A 39 -16.44 15.93 2.89
CA LYS A 39 -16.17 17.22 3.56
C LYS A 39 -14.99 17.08 4.51
N ARG A 40 -13.98 17.93 4.33
CA ARG A 40 -12.80 17.95 5.20
C ARG A 40 -13.17 18.44 6.60
N LEU A 41 -12.84 17.63 7.61
CA LEU A 41 -13.06 17.89 9.03
C LEU A 41 -11.84 18.51 9.70
N SER A 42 -10.65 17.92 9.45
CA SER A 42 -9.39 18.36 10.04
C SER A 42 -8.23 17.84 9.21
N VAL A 43 -7.01 18.26 9.56
CA VAL A 43 -5.77 17.77 8.99
C VAL A 43 -4.91 17.14 10.09
N LEU A 44 -4.07 16.18 9.69
CA LEU A 44 -3.09 15.55 10.56
C LEU A 44 -1.68 15.77 9.98
N GLY A 45 -0.81 16.43 10.73
CA GLY A 45 0.53 16.76 10.25
C GLY A 45 0.57 17.90 9.23
N GLY A 46 1.75 18.16 8.68
CA GLY A 46 2.00 19.18 7.66
C GLY A 46 1.78 18.68 6.24
N VAL A 47 2.19 19.47 5.27
CA VAL A 47 2.31 19.06 3.86
C VAL A 47 3.64 18.37 3.67
N ALA A 48 3.62 17.14 3.16
CA ALA A 48 4.81 16.33 2.90
C ALA A 48 4.57 15.38 1.71
N ASP A 49 5.57 14.59 1.35
CA ASP A 49 5.38 13.42 0.50
C ASP A 49 5.07 12.21 1.40
N TYR A 50 3.80 11.88 1.48
CA TYR A 50 3.30 10.74 2.25
C TYR A 50 3.12 9.53 1.34
N GLY A 51 3.73 8.41 1.73
CA GLY A 51 3.51 7.10 1.14
C GLY A 51 2.32 6.37 1.75
N ASN A 52 2.53 5.10 2.11
CA ASN A 52 1.51 4.25 2.70
C ASN A 52 1.04 4.76 4.07
N ILE A 53 -0.25 4.69 4.30
CA ILE A 53 -0.87 5.06 5.57
C ILE A 53 -1.70 3.91 6.13
N GLU A 54 -1.66 3.71 7.45
CA GLU A 54 -2.51 2.74 8.15
C GLU A 54 -2.77 3.16 9.60
N LEU A 55 -4.05 3.21 9.96
CA LEU A 55 -4.48 3.46 11.34
C LEU A 55 -4.21 2.24 12.21
N SER A 56 -3.72 2.47 13.44
CA SER A 56 -3.55 1.40 14.42
C SER A 56 -4.87 0.69 14.72
N PRO A 57 -4.84 -0.55 15.22
CA PRO A 57 -6.06 -1.29 15.58
C PRO A 57 -6.98 -0.54 16.56
N ASP A 58 -6.42 0.25 17.48
CA ASP A 58 -7.17 1.07 18.43
C ASP A 58 -7.60 2.43 17.85
N ARG A 59 -7.19 2.75 16.60
CA ARG A 59 -7.47 4.02 15.89
C ARG A 59 -6.94 5.28 16.57
N LYS A 60 -5.99 5.14 17.50
CA LYS A 60 -5.35 6.27 18.20
C LYS A 60 -4.05 6.72 17.54
N HIS A 61 -3.45 5.87 16.73
CA HIS A 61 -2.20 6.14 16.06
C HIS A 61 -2.33 5.92 14.55
N LEU A 62 -1.47 6.60 13.80
CA LEU A 62 -1.28 6.41 12.38
C LEU A 62 0.17 6.01 12.12
N ALA A 63 0.40 4.86 11.50
CA ALA A 63 1.68 4.56 10.90
C ALA A 63 1.70 5.07 9.46
N VAL A 64 2.80 5.68 9.06
CA VAL A 64 2.92 6.33 7.76
C VAL A 64 4.37 6.35 7.28
N ALA A 65 4.57 6.13 5.99
CA ALA A 65 5.83 6.41 5.31
C ALA A 65 5.87 7.90 4.93
N VAL A 66 6.94 8.60 5.31
CA VAL A 66 7.12 10.03 4.99
C VAL A 66 8.50 10.22 4.36
N GLN A 67 8.55 10.93 3.25
CA GLN A 67 9.81 11.33 2.66
C GLN A 67 10.37 12.54 3.41
N ASP A 68 11.32 12.31 4.30
CA ASP A 68 12.02 13.36 5.04
C ASP A 68 13.26 13.86 4.26
N GLU A 69 13.89 13.01 3.45
CA GLU A 69 14.98 13.34 2.55
C GLU A 69 14.63 12.94 1.10
N PRO A 70 15.15 13.65 0.09
CA PRO A 70 14.85 13.33 -1.31
C PRO A 70 15.17 11.88 -1.67
N GLY A 71 14.14 11.13 -2.03
CA GLY A 71 14.23 9.72 -2.47
C GLY A 71 14.24 8.68 -1.36
N VAL A 72 14.11 9.07 -0.07
CA VAL A 72 14.10 8.13 1.05
C VAL A 72 12.88 8.37 1.93
N HIS A 73 12.03 7.35 2.08
CA HIS A 73 10.93 7.36 3.04
C HIS A 73 11.36 6.73 4.35
N GLY A 74 11.11 7.44 5.46
CA GLY A 74 11.19 6.91 6.82
C GLY A 74 9.82 6.53 7.36
N LEU A 75 9.78 5.61 8.33
CA LEU A 75 8.54 5.21 8.99
C LEU A 75 8.29 5.99 10.26
N TRP A 76 7.09 6.54 10.37
CA TRP A 76 6.66 7.36 11.49
C TRP A 76 5.33 6.86 12.06
N VAL A 77 5.17 7.02 13.36
CA VAL A 77 3.89 6.84 14.04
C VAL A 77 3.44 8.19 14.58
N TYR A 78 2.26 8.64 14.17
CA TYR A 78 1.59 9.83 14.69
C TYR A 78 0.60 9.44 15.77
N ASP A 79 0.59 10.18 16.87
CA ASP A 79 -0.53 10.22 17.81
C ASP A 79 -1.61 11.12 17.21
N ILE A 80 -2.79 10.56 16.94
CA ILE A 80 -3.90 11.28 16.27
C ILE A 80 -4.46 12.39 17.14
N SER A 81 -4.38 12.25 18.47
CA SER A 81 -4.98 13.20 19.41
C SER A 81 -4.26 14.54 19.46
N ASN A 82 -2.95 14.54 19.22
CA ASN A 82 -2.10 15.72 19.37
C ASN A 82 -1.16 15.98 18.19
N GLY A 83 -1.15 15.09 17.18
CA GLY A 83 -0.31 15.22 15.98
C GLY A 83 1.20 15.00 16.21
N ARG A 84 1.63 14.58 17.41
CA ARG A 84 3.05 14.26 17.66
C ARG A 84 3.44 13.03 16.90
N ARG A 85 4.63 13.04 16.28
CA ARG A 85 5.16 11.90 15.55
C ARG A 85 6.43 11.35 16.20
N THR A 86 6.60 10.05 16.10
CA THR A 86 7.78 9.31 16.54
C THR A 86 8.30 8.47 15.40
N MET A 87 9.60 8.52 15.15
CA MET A 87 10.25 7.68 14.15
C MET A 87 10.30 6.23 14.65
N VAL A 88 9.82 5.29 13.81
CA VAL A 88 9.82 3.85 14.11
C VAL A 88 11.17 3.22 13.78
N THR A 89 11.75 3.59 12.64
CA THR A 89 12.99 3.01 12.14
C THR A 89 14.10 4.04 12.11
N ALA A 90 15.32 3.62 12.45
CA ALA A 90 16.52 4.48 12.41
C ALA A 90 17.32 4.31 11.10
N ASN A 91 16.92 3.38 10.22
CA ASN A 91 17.65 3.08 9.01
C ASN A 91 17.14 3.92 7.84
N ALA A 92 18.06 4.61 7.15
CA ALA A 92 17.78 5.50 6.03
C ALA A 92 17.45 4.81 4.69
N ALA A 93 17.24 3.50 4.68
CA ALA A 93 16.81 2.79 3.47
C ALA A 93 15.34 3.04 3.16
N ASP A 94 14.99 3.15 1.89
CA ASP A 94 13.63 3.41 1.43
C ASP A 94 12.62 2.39 2.02
N GLN A 95 11.59 2.90 2.69
CA GLN A 95 10.60 2.15 3.47
C GLN A 95 9.22 2.71 3.15
N ASN A 96 8.50 2.07 2.23
CA ASN A 96 7.30 2.65 1.65
C ASN A 96 6.00 1.99 2.11
N TRP A 97 6.03 0.71 2.44
CA TRP A 97 4.86 -0.08 2.80
C TRP A 97 4.97 -0.57 4.23
N LEU A 98 3.86 -0.47 4.94
CA LEU A 98 3.79 -0.88 6.34
C LEU A 98 2.38 -1.37 6.69
N ILE A 99 2.32 -2.25 7.69
CA ILE A 99 1.09 -2.74 8.31
C ILE A 99 1.27 -2.88 9.82
N TRP A 100 0.18 -2.67 10.56
CA TRP A 100 0.15 -2.86 12.00
C TRP A 100 -0.04 -4.34 12.39
N SER A 101 0.59 -4.75 13.51
CA SER A 101 0.18 -5.97 14.20
C SER A 101 -1.20 -5.79 14.82
N PRO A 102 -2.01 -6.88 14.97
CA PRO A 102 -3.35 -6.81 15.53
C PRO A 102 -3.40 -6.28 16.96
N ASP A 103 -2.32 -6.46 17.72
CA ASP A 103 -2.17 -5.93 19.08
C ASP A 103 -1.70 -4.47 19.16
N GLY A 104 -1.40 -3.86 18.00
CA GLY A 104 -0.93 -2.47 17.91
C GLY A 104 0.46 -2.22 18.46
N ARG A 105 1.26 -3.25 18.73
CA ARG A 105 2.58 -3.11 19.33
C ARG A 105 3.73 -3.08 18.33
N ARG A 106 3.51 -3.64 17.15
CA ARG A 106 4.52 -3.78 16.10
C ARG A 106 3.99 -3.30 14.76
N VAL A 107 4.93 -2.98 13.88
CA VAL A 107 4.68 -2.76 12.46
C VAL A 107 5.55 -3.72 11.65
N VAL A 108 5.01 -4.29 10.58
CA VAL A 108 5.76 -4.95 9.52
C VAL A 108 5.90 -3.97 8.37
N PHE A 109 7.08 -3.92 7.78
CA PHE A 109 7.38 -2.99 6.69
C PHE A 109 8.36 -3.61 5.70
N ASN A 110 8.43 -3.05 4.50
CA ASN A 110 9.48 -3.38 3.57
C ASN A 110 10.63 -2.37 3.65
N SER A 111 11.84 -2.82 3.31
CA SER A 111 13.01 -1.95 3.25
C SER A 111 14.01 -2.44 2.22
N ALA A 112 14.62 -1.49 1.49
CA ALA A 112 15.63 -1.75 0.48
C ALA A 112 17.07 -1.88 1.04
N ARG A 113 17.24 -1.98 2.36
CA ARG A 113 18.55 -1.95 3.05
C ARG A 113 19.55 -3.03 2.59
N ASN A 114 19.07 -4.14 2.04
CA ASN A 114 19.91 -5.23 1.53
C ASN A 114 19.91 -5.29 -0.02
N GLY A 115 19.52 -4.21 -0.69
CA GLY A 115 19.50 -4.12 -2.15
C GLY A 115 18.22 -4.63 -2.82
N GLY A 116 17.31 -5.27 -2.06
CA GLY A 116 15.97 -5.68 -2.46
C GLY A 116 14.94 -5.23 -1.44
N LEU A 117 13.66 -5.19 -1.83
CA LEU A 117 12.57 -4.88 -0.88
C LEU A 117 12.22 -6.12 -0.07
N ASP A 118 12.80 -6.23 1.12
CA ASP A 118 12.59 -7.33 2.06
C ASP A 118 11.68 -6.94 3.21
N LEU A 119 11.15 -7.95 3.94
CA LEU A 119 10.23 -7.73 5.06
C LEU A 119 10.95 -7.70 6.40
N TYR A 120 10.64 -6.69 7.18
CA TYR A 120 11.13 -6.46 8.54
C TYR A 120 9.97 -6.16 9.48
N GLN A 121 10.19 -6.31 10.78
CA GLN A 121 9.28 -5.79 11.80
C GLN A 121 10.03 -4.97 12.83
N ALA A 122 9.33 -4.01 13.43
CA ALA A 122 9.83 -3.18 14.52
C ALA A 122 8.74 -2.90 15.56
N SER A 123 9.17 -2.49 16.77
CA SER A 123 8.24 -1.96 17.78
C SER A 123 7.65 -0.63 17.30
N ALA A 124 6.35 -0.47 17.44
CA ALA A 124 5.66 0.78 17.13
C ALA A 124 5.87 1.86 18.22
N SER A 125 6.43 1.52 19.39
CA SER A 125 6.67 2.45 20.49
C SER A 125 8.12 2.92 20.50
N SER A 126 8.34 4.19 20.89
CA SER A 126 9.66 4.81 21.01
C SER A 126 10.46 4.36 22.25
N SER A 127 9.86 3.61 23.16
CA SER A 127 10.36 3.35 24.52
C SER A 127 11.23 2.12 24.68
N GLY A 128 11.79 1.57 23.61
CA GLY A 128 12.63 0.38 23.69
C GLY A 128 13.81 0.42 22.73
N SER A 129 14.73 -0.52 22.87
CA SER A 129 15.71 -0.85 21.85
C SER A 129 14.94 -0.98 20.52
N ARG A 130 15.29 -0.15 19.57
CA ARG A 130 14.74 -0.17 18.20
C ARG A 130 15.25 -1.42 17.47
N ALA A 131 15.10 -2.60 18.09
CA ALA A 131 15.48 -3.85 17.48
C ALA A 131 14.51 -4.14 16.36
N GLU A 132 15.01 -3.97 15.14
CA GLU A 132 14.33 -4.41 13.95
C GLU A 132 14.64 -5.88 13.72
N GLU A 133 13.61 -6.68 13.50
CA GLU A 133 13.76 -8.11 13.19
C GLU A 133 13.52 -8.33 11.70
N THR A 134 14.42 -9.06 11.06
CA THR A 134 14.24 -9.54 9.69
C THR A 134 13.21 -10.66 9.67
N LEU A 135 12.16 -10.50 8.86
CA LEU A 135 11.11 -11.51 8.70
C LEU A 135 11.32 -12.41 7.48
N LEU A 136 11.64 -11.80 6.34
CA LEU A 136 11.79 -12.52 5.08
C LEU A 136 12.75 -11.77 4.15
N VAL A 137 13.80 -12.46 3.70
CA VAL A 137 14.77 -11.99 2.71
C VAL A 137 14.87 -13.01 1.60
N ASP A 138 14.63 -12.59 0.38
CA ASP A 138 14.89 -13.36 -0.83
C ASP A 138 15.05 -12.41 -2.04
N ARG A 139 15.20 -12.96 -3.24
CA ARG A 139 15.46 -12.20 -4.48
C ARG A 139 14.30 -11.35 -4.99
N LEU A 140 13.05 -11.61 -4.53
CA LEU A 140 11.86 -10.93 -5.02
C LEU A 140 11.52 -9.75 -4.13
N ALA A 141 11.05 -8.65 -4.73
CA ALA A 141 10.51 -7.53 -3.97
C ALA A 141 9.21 -7.91 -3.26
N LYS A 142 9.02 -7.42 -2.04
CA LYS A 142 7.88 -7.77 -1.17
C LYS A 142 7.22 -6.52 -0.61
N TRP A 143 5.89 -6.53 -0.59
CA TRP A 143 5.05 -5.47 -0.05
C TRP A 143 4.08 -6.06 0.97
N PRO A 144 4.21 -5.78 2.27
CA PRO A 144 3.27 -6.28 3.28
C PRO A 144 1.93 -5.57 3.09
N VAL A 145 0.82 -6.31 3.09
CA VAL A 145 -0.51 -5.75 2.81
C VAL A 145 -1.54 -5.99 3.90
N SER A 146 -1.44 -7.07 4.67
CA SER A 146 -2.36 -7.33 5.78
C SER A 146 -1.78 -8.31 6.79
N TRP A 147 -2.15 -8.16 8.05
CA TRP A 147 -1.83 -9.10 9.14
C TRP A 147 -3.12 -9.78 9.59
N SER A 148 -3.10 -11.12 9.77
CA SER A 148 -4.28 -11.83 10.26
C SER A 148 -4.68 -11.37 11.66
N PRO A 149 -5.98 -11.25 11.98
CA PRO A 149 -6.45 -10.79 13.29
C PRO A 149 -5.95 -11.64 14.47
N ASP A 150 -5.68 -12.91 14.24
CA ASP A 150 -5.11 -13.84 15.24
C ASP A 150 -3.58 -13.68 15.44
N GLY A 151 -2.94 -12.83 14.65
CA GLY A 151 -1.52 -12.53 14.71
C GLY A 151 -0.59 -13.59 14.11
N ARG A 152 -1.11 -14.63 13.46
CA ARG A 152 -0.33 -15.80 13.04
C ARG A 152 0.36 -15.67 11.70
N VAL A 153 -0.21 -14.88 10.78
CA VAL A 153 0.31 -14.75 9.41
C VAL A 153 0.28 -13.31 8.92
N VAL A 154 1.19 -13.01 8.01
CA VAL A 154 1.22 -11.77 7.22
C VAL A 154 0.95 -12.12 5.76
N LEU A 155 0.02 -11.42 5.12
CA LEU A 155 -0.11 -11.39 3.67
C LEU A 155 0.84 -10.35 3.09
N TYR A 156 1.54 -10.73 2.05
CA TYR A 156 2.38 -9.82 1.28
C TYR A 156 2.22 -10.06 -0.22
N VAL A 157 2.45 -9.03 -0.98
CA VAL A 157 2.50 -9.09 -2.44
C VAL A 157 3.96 -9.28 -2.86
N THR A 158 4.19 -10.05 -3.90
CA THR A 158 5.49 -10.16 -4.57
C THR A 158 5.29 -10.24 -6.08
N SER A 159 6.27 -9.76 -6.86
CA SER A 159 6.20 -9.86 -8.32
C SER A 159 6.65 -11.24 -8.76
N GLY A 160 5.74 -11.99 -9.36
CA GLY A 160 6.04 -13.25 -10.04
C GLY A 160 6.68 -13.04 -11.41
N GLU A 161 7.56 -13.94 -11.83
CA GLU A 161 8.25 -13.83 -13.14
C GLU A 161 7.28 -13.99 -14.32
N ARG A 162 6.15 -14.67 -14.14
CA ARG A 162 5.19 -15.05 -15.21
C ARG A 162 3.74 -14.71 -14.92
N THR A 163 3.43 -14.37 -13.67
CA THR A 163 2.04 -14.19 -13.19
C THR A 163 1.72 -12.73 -12.85
N GLY A 164 2.70 -11.82 -12.92
CA GLY A 164 2.53 -10.46 -12.43
C GLY A 164 2.71 -10.40 -10.90
N ASN A 165 1.86 -9.63 -10.22
CA ASN A 165 1.87 -9.59 -8.76
C ASN A 165 1.02 -10.72 -8.19
N ASP A 166 1.57 -11.44 -7.21
CA ASP A 166 0.94 -12.56 -6.51
C ASP A 166 0.81 -12.25 -5.02
N ILE A 167 -0.20 -12.82 -4.35
CA ILE A 167 -0.37 -12.70 -2.90
C ILE A 167 0.14 -13.96 -2.22
N TRP A 168 1.02 -13.79 -1.24
CA TRP A 168 1.64 -14.85 -0.46
C TRP A 168 1.33 -14.73 1.02
N VAL A 169 1.42 -15.85 1.72
CA VAL A 169 1.31 -15.95 3.18
C VAL A 169 2.68 -16.17 3.78
N LEU A 170 3.06 -15.36 4.77
CA LEU A 170 4.21 -15.57 5.63
C LEU A 170 3.72 -16.00 7.02
N PRO A 171 3.90 -17.26 7.44
CA PRO A 171 3.67 -17.66 8.83
C PRO A 171 4.68 -16.98 9.75
N LEU A 172 4.23 -16.52 10.92
CA LEU A 172 5.08 -15.84 11.91
C LEU A 172 5.57 -16.75 13.01
N SER A 173 5.19 -18.03 12.98
CA SER A 173 5.64 -19.08 13.91
C SER A 173 5.98 -20.36 13.16
N GLY A 174 6.61 -21.30 13.84
CA GLY A 174 7.08 -22.56 13.24
C GLY A 174 8.28 -22.33 12.32
N ASP A 175 8.31 -22.98 11.18
CA ASP A 175 9.38 -22.90 10.18
C ASP A 175 9.36 -21.58 9.38
N ARG A 176 8.33 -20.77 9.54
CA ARG A 176 8.12 -19.48 8.83
C ARG A 176 8.27 -19.59 7.31
N LYS A 177 7.97 -20.74 6.72
CA LYS A 177 8.08 -20.97 5.28
C LYS A 177 6.93 -20.33 4.54
N PRO A 178 7.17 -19.33 3.65
CA PRO A 178 6.12 -18.72 2.85
C PRO A 178 5.48 -19.70 1.87
N TYR A 179 4.19 -19.46 1.58
CA TYR A 179 3.46 -20.20 0.55
C TYR A 179 2.49 -19.29 -0.22
N PRO A 180 2.17 -19.62 -1.49
CA PRO A 180 1.27 -18.81 -2.29
C PRO A 180 -0.16 -18.89 -1.75
N PHE A 181 -0.84 -17.74 -1.66
CA PHE A 181 -2.27 -17.64 -1.37
C PHE A 181 -3.07 -17.47 -2.66
N LEU A 182 -2.70 -16.50 -3.48
CA LEU A 182 -3.24 -16.26 -4.82
C LEU A 182 -2.06 -16.10 -5.78
N GLN A 183 -1.97 -17.00 -6.74
CA GLN A 183 -0.95 -17.01 -7.77
C GLN A 183 -1.62 -17.50 -9.06
N THR A 184 -2.11 -16.56 -9.86
CA THR A 184 -2.81 -16.84 -11.10
C THR A 184 -2.10 -16.19 -12.29
N ALA A 185 -2.68 -16.21 -13.48
CA ALA A 185 -2.16 -15.46 -14.62
C ALA A 185 -2.46 -13.95 -14.55
N ALA A 186 -3.33 -13.54 -13.60
CA ALA A 186 -3.67 -12.14 -13.35
C ALA A 186 -2.71 -11.51 -12.34
N ALA A 187 -2.78 -10.19 -12.17
CA ALA A 187 -2.08 -9.49 -11.10
C ALA A 187 -3.00 -9.34 -9.88
N GLU A 188 -2.61 -9.94 -8.75
CA GLU A 188 -3.31 -9.84 -7.48
C GLU A 188 -2.62 -8.87 -6.54
N ASN A 189 -3.38 -7.93 -5.95
CA ASN A 189 -2.85 -6.87 -5.10
C ASN A 189 -3.81 -6.53 -3.94
N TRP A 190 -3.38 -5.68 -3.01
CA TRP A 190 -4.23 -4.98 -2.03
C TRP A 190 -5.04 -5.91 -1.13
N ALA A 191 -4.45 -7.04 -0.71
CA ALA A 191 -5.13 -7.98 0.14
C ALA A 191 -5.39 -7.40 1.54
N ALA A 192 -6.59 -7.66 2.09
CA ALA A 192 -6.99 -7.25 3.42
C ALA A 192 -7.82 -8.33 4.10
N PHE A 193 -7.38 -8.82 5.27
CA PHE A 193 -8.18 -9.72 6.09
C PHE A 193 -9.45 -9.05 6.58
N SER A 194 -10.55 -9.81 6.58
CA SER A 194 -11.75 -9.44 7.33
C SER A 194 -11.45 -9.42 8.84
N PRO A 195 -12.21 -8.64 9.64
CA PRO A 195 -11.98 -8.55 11.08
C PRO A 195 -12.09 -9.87 11.85
N ASP A 196 -12.84 -10.83 11.33
CA ASP A 196 -12.97 -12.18 11.88
C ASP A 196 -11.89 -13.16 11.37
N GLY A 197 -11.09 -12.75 10.38
CA GLY A 197 -9.99 -13.54 9.81
C GLY A 197 -10.41 -14.65 8.85
N HIS A 198 -11.70 -14.80 8.55
CA HIS A 198 -12.20 -15.88 7.68
C HIS A 198 -12.21 -15.53 6.20
N LEU A 199 -12.11 -14.25 5.87
CA LEU A 199 -12.14 -13.75 4.50
C LEU A 199 -10.93 -12.86 4.21
N VAL A 200 -10.60 -12.78 2.91
CA VAL A 200 -9.61 -11.85 2.37
C VAL A 200 -10.23 -11.11 1.19
N ALA A 201 -10.33 -9.79 1.29
CA ALA A 201 -10.62 -8.93 0.15
C ALA A 201 -9.32 -8.63 -0.59
N TYR A 202 -9.33 -8.59 -1.92
CA TYR A 202 -8.16 -8.32 -2.75
C TYR A 202 -8.57 -7.72 -4.10
N SER A 203 -7.61 -7.14 -4.83
CA SER A 203 -7.83 -6.72 -6.21
C SER A 203 -7.18 -7.71 -7.15
N SER A 204 -7.82 -8.01 -8.27
CA SER A 204 -7.28 -8.83 -9.35
C SER A 204 -7.65 -8.28 -10.72
N THR A 205 -6.75 -8.48 -11.69
CA THR A 205 -6.99 -8.12 -13.10
C THR A 205 -7.55 -9.29 -13.92
N GLU A 206 -8.07 -10.33 -13.30
CA GLU A 206 -8.56 -11.54 -13.99
C GLU A 206 -9.75 -11.27 -14.92
N SER A 207 -10.52 -10.21 -14.70
CA SER A 207 -11.62 -9.74 -15.56
C SER A 207 -11.16 -8.84 -16.72
N GLY A 208 -9.85 -8.53 -16.79
CA GLY A 208 -9.24 -7.60 -17.76
C GLY A 208 -8.88 -6.25 -17.17
N GLU A 209 -9.69 -5.74 -16.22
CA GLU A 209 -9.39 -4.55 -15.40
C GLU A 209 -9.32 -4.95 -13.92
N ALA A 210 -8.83 -4.04 -13.07
CA ALA A 210 -8.75 -4.32 -11.64
C ALA A 210 -10.16 -4.32 -11.02
N ASP A 211 -10.58 -5.46 -10.48
CA ASP A 211 -11.80 -5.63 -9.68
C ASP A 211 -11.47 -6.03 -8.25
N VAL A 212 -12.40 -5.73 -7.33
CA VAL A 212 -12.30 -6.17 -5.94
C VAL A 212 -13.08 -7.46 -5.75
N TYR A 213 -12.36 -8.45 -5.26
CA TYR A 213 -12.86 -9.77 -4.93
C TYR A 213 -12.76 -10.04 -3.43
N VAL A 214 -13.57 -10.95 -2.95
CA VAL A 214 -13.44 -11.56 -1.62
C VAL A 214 -13.32 -13.07 -1.77
N THR A 215 -12.45 -13.70 -1.01
CA THR A 215 -12.31 -15.17 -0.94
C THR A 215 -12.14 -15.60 0.51
N THR A 216 -12.26 -16.91 0.78
CA THR A 216 -12.06 -17.46 2.12
C THR A 216 -10.58 -17.55 2.52
N PHE A 217 -10.33 -17.53 3.83
CA PHE A 217 -9.03 -17.89 4.41
C PHE A 217 -9.22 -18.98 5.49
N PRO A 218 -8.56 -20.13 5.38
CA PRO A 218 -7.73 -20.59 4.26
C PRO A 218 -8.47 -20.61 2.94
N ARG A 219 -7.72 -20.51 1.83
CA ARG A 219 -8.32 -20.42 0.49
C ARG A 219 -9.10 -21.67 0.11
N THR A 220 -10.32 -21.46 -0.39
CA THR A 220 -11.13 -22.46 -1.09
C THR A 220 -11.37 -22.04 -2.54
N SER A 221 -12.27 -22.71 -3.25
CA SER A 221 -12.72 -22.27 -4.59
C SER A 221 -13.76 -21.14 -4.54
N LEU A 222 -14.23 -20.75 -3.33
CA LEU A 222 -15.27 -19.73 -3.19
C LEU A 222 -14.68 -18.34 -3.39
N LYS A 223 -15.35 -17.54 -4.21
CA LYS A 223 -14.95 -16.18 -4.54
C LYS A 223 -16.18 -15.34 -4.89
N TRP A 224 -16.21 -14.10 -4.41
CA TRP A 224 -17.27 -13.12 -4.67
C TRP A 224 -16.65 -11.86 -5.28
N VAL A 225 -17.28 -11.33 -6.33
CA VAL A 225 -16.95 -10.00 -6.88
C VAL A 225 -17.77 -8.98 -6.11
N VAL A 226 -17.12 -7.97 -5.54
CA VAL A 226 -17.80 -6.93 -4.74
C VAL A 226 -17.74 -5.55 -5.37
N SER A 227 -16.80 -5.31 -6.31
CA SER A 227 -16.81 -4.08 -7.11
C SER A 227 -17.83 -4.17 -8.25
N THR A 228 -18.36 -3.03 -8.67
CA THR A 228 -19.38 -2.97 -9.75
C THR A 228 -18.82 -2.39 -11.05
N ARG A 229 -17.74 -1.64 -11.00
CA ARG A 229 -17.08 -0.98 -12.14
C ARG A 229 -15.57 -0.93 -11.94
N GLY A 230 -15.00 -2.03 -11.49
CA GLY A 230 -13.61 -2.09 -11.11
C GLY A 230 -13.30 -1.42 -9.78
N GLY A 231 -12.11 -1.69 -9.27
CA GLY A 231 -11.65 -1.09 -8.02
C GLY A 231 -10.41 -1.74 -7.45
N SER A 232 -9.88 -1.09 -6.40
CA SER A 232 -8.67 -1.51 -5.71
C SER A 232 -8.62 -1.00 -4.27
N GLN A 233 -7.56 -1.34 -3.53
CA GLN A 233 -7.31 -0.86 -2.17
C GLN A 233 -8.46 -1.16 -1.20
N ALA A 234 -8.97 -2.38 -1.20
CA ALA A 234 -10.03 -2.80 -0.30
C ALA A 234 -9.64 -2.66 1.19
N ARG A 235 -10.56 -2.13 2.01
CA ARG A 235 -10.41 -1.97 3.46
C ARG A 235 -11.71 -2.35 4.17
N TRP A 236 -11.63 -3.27 5.12
CA TRP A 236 -12.77 -3.61 5.95
C TRP A 236 -13.01 -2.57 7.03
N ARG A 237 -14.27 -2.23 7.26
CA ARG A 237 -14.65 -1.57 8.51
C ARG A 237 -14.35 -2.50 9.68
N ARG A 238 -13.92 -1.95 10.81
CA ARG A 238 -13.45 -2.75 11.95
C ARG A 238 -14.47 -3.74 12.50
N ASP A 239 -15.75 -3.41 12.46
CA ASP A 239 -16.83 -4.29 12.90
C ASP A 239 -17.34 -5.26 11.82
N GLY A 240 -16.73 -5.23 10.65
CA GLY A 240 -17.06 -6.09 9.52
C GLY A 240 -18.34 -5.74 8.78
N LYS A 241 -19.02 -4.64 9.12
CA LYS A 241 -20.32 -4.28 8.53
C LYS A 241 -20.23 -3.58 7.17
N GLU A 242 -19.04 -3.12 6.79
CA GLU A 242 -18.80 -2.51 5.48
C GLU A 242 -17.41 -2.90 4.95
N LEU A 243 -17.32 -3.00 3.64
CA LEU A 243 -16.07 -3.08 2.90
C LEU A 243 -15.95 -1.83 2.03
N TYR A 244 -14.85 -1.09 2.17
CA TYR A 244 -14.56 0.08 1.35
C TYR A 244 -13.55 -0.28 0.26
N TYR A 245 -13.62 0.42 -0.87
CA TYR A 245 -12.61 0.31 -1.92
C TYR A 245 -12.55 1.59 -2.77
N LEU A 246 -11.47 1.77 -3.51
CA LEU A 246 -11.35 2.83 -4.50
C LEU A 246 -11.81 2.32 -5.86
N GLY A 247 -12.86 2.95 -6.40
CA GLY A 247 -13.29 2.73 -7.78
C GLY A 247 -12.29 3.29 -8.80
N LEU A 248 -12.33 2.79 -10.03
CA LEU A 248 -11.47 3.27 -11.13
C LEU A 248 -11.73 4.75 -11.45
N ASP A 249 -12.92 5.26 -11.18
CA ASP A 249 -13.32 6.67 -11.28
C ASP A 249 -12.84 7.54 -10.11
N ARG A 250 -12.05 6.95 -9.19
CA ARG A 250 -11.56 7.57 -7.95
C ARG A 250 -12.64 7.92 -6.93
N ASN A 251 -13.81 7.33 -7.00
CA ASN A 251 -14.74 7.37 -5.90
C ASN A 251 -14.32 6.39 -4.80
N LEU A 252 -14.35 6.84 -3.54
CA LEU A 252 -14.38 5.93 -2.41
C LEU A 252 -15.75 5.27 -2.38
N MET A 253 -15.77 3.94 -2.45
CA MET A 253 -16.98 3.12 -2.48
C MET A 253 -17.20 2.46 -1.14
N ALA A 254 -18.46 2.24 -0.76
CA ALA A 254 -18.85 1.46 0.40
C ALA A 254 -19.75 0.30 -0.02
N VAL A 255 -19.44 -0.91 0.42
CA VAL A 255 -20.23 -2.12 0.21
C VAL A 255 -20.76 -2.56 1.57
N PRO A 256 -22.08 -2.58 1.79
CA PRO A 256 -22.66 -3.16 3.00
C PRO A 256 -22.30 -4.66 3.07
N VAL A 257 -21.86 -5.12 4.22
CA VAL A 257 -21.67 -6.54 4.52
C VAL A 257 -22.88 -7.00 5.33
N ILE A 258 -23.79 -7.69 4.68
CA ILE A 258 -25.07 -8.16 5.26
C ILE A 258 -24.77 -9.31 6.23
N ARG A 259 -23.87 -10.20 5.82
CA ARG A 259 -23.39 -11.31 6.63
C ARG A 259 -21.90 -11.52 6.41
N LEU A 260 -21.14 -11.65 7.48
CA LEU A 260 -19.73 -12.01 7.49
C LEU A 260 -19.58 -13.51 7.82
N GLY A 261 -18.40 -14.09 7.62
CA GLY A 261 -18.09 -15.48 7.94
C GLY A 261 -17.95 -16.37 6.71
N SER A 262 -18.20 -17.69 6.86
CA SER A 262 -17.94 -18.70 5.81
C SER A 262 -18.86 -18.61 4.58
N ASP A 263 -20.03 -17.98 4.73
CA ASP A 263 -20.99 -17.75 3.63
C ASP A 263 -21.37 -16.27 3.64
N PRO A 264 -20.47 -15.39 3.18
CA PRO A 264 -20.68 -13.94 3.24
C PRO A 264 -21.72 -13.48 2.25
N GLU A 265 -22.41 -12.40 2.63
CA GLU A 265 -23.39 -11.73 1.77
C GLU A 265 -23.08 -10.24 1.73
N PHE A 266 -22.97 -9.70 0.51
CA PHE A 266 -22.63 -8.31 0.25
C PHE A 266 -23.79 -7.58 -0.38
N GLY A 267 -24.02 -6.35 0.06
CA GLY A 267 -24.95 -5.43 -0.57
C GLY A 267 -24.37 -4.81 -1.84
N VAL A 268 -25.10 -3.88 -2.42
CA VAL A 268 -24.67 -3.13 -3.60
C VAL A 268 -23.66 -2.07 -3.20
N ALA A 269 -22.57 -1.94 -3.95
CA ALA A 269 -21.58 -0.90 -3.74
C ALA A 269 -22.17 0.49 -4.04
N GLU A 270 -21.99 1.42 -3.11
CA GLU A 270 -22.45 2.80 -3.24
C GLU A 270 -21.27 3.77 -3.21
N PRO A 271 -21.24 4.80 -4.09
CA PRO A 271 -20.21 5.82 -4.06
C PRO A 271 -20.43 6.75 -2.85
N LEU A 272 -19.34 7.04 -2.12
CA LEU A 272 -19.36 8.02 -1.05
C LEU A 272 -18.94 9.40 -1.57
N PHE A 273 -17.71 9.51 -2.04
CA PHE A 273 -17.16 10.76 -2.58
C PHE A 273 -15.92 10.51 -3.41
N GLN A 274 -15.59 11.46 -4.27
CA GLN A 274 -14.39 11.41 -5.10
C GLN A 274 -13.15 11.85 -4.32
N VAL A 275 -12.03 11.13 -4.48
CA VAL A 275 -10.77 11.40 -3.81
C VAL A 275 -9.71 11.91 -4.80
N ARG A 276 -8.82 12.79 -4.31
CA ARG A 276 -7.66 13.28 -5.06
C ARG A 276 -6.40 12.71 -4.44
N LEU A 277 -5.96 11.59 -4.95
CA LEU A 277 -4.83 10.85 -4.39
C LEU A 277 -3.52 11.26 -5.06
N PRO A 278 -2.39 11.23 -4.32
CA PRO A 278 -1.07 11.26 -4.92
C PRO A 278 -0.90 10.07 -5.86
N TYR A 279 0.01 10.24 -6.84
CA TYR A 279 0.39 9.11 -7.68
C TYR A 279 1.19 8.11 -6.84
N GLY A 280 0.92 6.84 -7.08
CA GLY A 280 1.62 5.76 -6.41
C GLY A 280 0.69 4.60 -6.07
N GLN A 281 1.29 3.47 -5.78
CA GLN A 281 0.57 2.24 -5.45
C GLN A 281 0.38 2.08 -3.94
N TYR A 282 0.35 3.17 -3.17
CA TYR A 282 0.22 3.15 -1.72
C TYR A 282 -1.24 3.08 -1.26
N HIS A 283 -1.48 2.52 -0.09
CA HIS A 283 -2.77 2.71 0.57
C HIS A 283 -2.93 4.18 0.91
N ALA A 284 -3.87 4.82 0.24
CA ALA A 284 -4.05 6.26 0.31
C ALA A 284 -5.16 6.68 1.26
N TYR A 285 -5.87 5.73 1.86
CA TYR A 285 -6.93 6.00 2.84
C TYR A 285 -7.04 4.88 3.88
N ASP A 286 -7.65 5.21 5.02
CA ASP A 286 -8.14 4.25 6.00
C ASP A 286 -9.39 4.80 6.70
N ALA A 287 -10.26 3.90 7.19
CA ALA A 287 -11.52 4.25 7.80
C ALA A 287 -11.41 4.34 9.33
N ALA A 288 -12.11 5.31 9.96
CA ALA A 288 -12.34 5.31 11.39
C ALA A 288 -13.15 4.08 11.82
N ALA A 289 -13.10 3.71 13.11
CA ALA A 289 -13.74 2.50 13.61
C ALA A 289 -15.26 2.45 13.36
N ASP A 290 -15.91 3.62 13.39
CA ASP A 290 -17.35 3.78 13.19
C ASP A 290 -17.76 3.89 11.71
N GLY A 291 -16.78 3.97 10.79
CA GLY A 291 -17.02 4.18 9.35
C GLY A 291 -17.63 5.54 9.01
N GLN A 292 -17.64 6.52 9.93
CA GLN A 292 -18.20 7.85 9.68
C GLN A 292 -17.16 8.85 9.17
N ARG A 293 -15.88 8.53 9.33
CA ARG A 293 -14.76 9.37 8.91
C ARG A 293 -13.69 8.52 8.24
N PHE A 294 -12.97 9.14 7.31
CA PHE A 294 -11.86 8.54 6.60
C PHE A 294 -10.63 9.42 6.72
N LEU A 295 -9.49 8.84 6.99
CA LEU A 295 -8.20 9.51 6.83
C LEU A 295 -7.75 9.31 5.39
N ILE A 296 -7.51 10.40 4.68
CA ILE A 296 -7.12 10.38 3.26
C ILE A 296 -5.76 11.06 3.12
N ASN A 297 -4.85 10.41 2.41
CA ASN A 297 -3.66 11.07 1.87
C ASN A 297 -4.08 11.77 0.57
N THR A 298 -4.24 13.09 0.61
CA THR A 298 -4.79 13.87 -0.52
C THR A 298 -3.77 14.86 -1.09
N LEU A 299 -3.75 15.03 -2.41
CA LEU A 299 -2.91 16.01 -3.08
C LEU A 299 -3.21 17.43 -2.63
N VAL A 300 -2.15 18.20 -2.40
CA VAL A 300 -2.22 19.64 -2.13
C VAL A 300 -1.97 20.40 -3.43
N GLY A 301 -2.92 21.27 -3.83
CA GLY A 301 -2.83 22.11 -5.03
C GLY A 301 -4.19 22.62 -5.45
N ALA A 302 -4.21 23.70 -6.23
CA ALA A 302 -5.45 24.29 -6.76
C ALA A 302 -6.21 23.30 -7.67
N PRO A 303 -7.56 23.31 -7.70
CA PRO A 303 -8.33 22.60 -8.71
C PRO A 303 -7.88 23.09 -10.09
N GLY A 304 -7.39 22.19 -10.95
CA GLY A 304 -6.98 22.55 -12.33
C GLY A 304 -5.48 22.58 -12.59
N ALA A 305 -4.60 22.44 -11.60
CA ALA A 305 -3.19 22.23 -11.89
C ALA A 305 -3.01 20.88 -12.61
N PRO A 306 -2.26 20.83 -13.74
CA PRO A 306 -2.08 19.60 -14.47
C PRO A 306 -1.39 18.58 -13.57
N VAL A 307 -2.03 17.44 -13.44
CA VAL A 307 -1.45 16.27 -12.80
C VAL A 307 -0.47 15.69 -13.81
N VAL A 308 0.83 15.94 -13.62
CA VAL A 308 1.86 15.38 -14.49
C VAL A 308 1.84 13.87 -14.30
N ALA A 309 1.41 13.14 -15.34
CA ALA A 309 1.49 11.70 -15.37
C ALA A 309 2.98 11.30 -15.40
N ALA A 310 3.44 10.57 -14.41
CA ALA A 310 4.68 9.81 -14.53
C ALA A 310 4.38 8.56 -15.39
N HIS A 311 5.02 8.46 -16.54
CA HIS A 311 5.07 7.28 -17.40
C HIS A 311 5.97 6.21 -16.77
#